data_4c3ea88fb614b2acacad57959fed0793
#
_entry.id   4c3ea88fb614b2acacad57959fed0793
#
_cell.length_a   1.000
_cell.length_b   1.000
_cell.length_c   1.000
_cell.angle_alpha   90.00
_cell.angle_beta   90.00
_cell.angle_gamma   90.00
#
_symmetry.space_group_name_H-M   'P 1'
#
loop_
_entity.id
_entity.type
_entity.pdbx_description
1 polymer ?
#
loop_
_entity_poly.entity_id
_entity_poly.type
_entity_poly.pdbx_seq_one_letter_code
_entity_poly.pdbx_strand_id
1 'polypeptide(L)'
;MDSEPKKMSKDRLPKLELVKDLETNPDRSYKNSQSQLQSEDIDLNDSRYYENRELSHFKFNLRVLSQAKNLNHPLLERLRFLLIFSSNLDEFFEIRISGLKKQLESGRQRPGPDGKFPEQVLKIIHEQVREALDEQYRILNEDLLPDLAREHIHFLQRHEWSKNLQAWTKSYFTDEVLPVISPLGLDPAHPFPRLVNKSLNFILTLEGKDAFGRESGLAIVPAPRALPRLIKVPRDIMPEGDNFIFLSSIIHEYVEEFFPGMTVKGCHQFRVTRNSNLEMSKVE
;
A
#
# COMPACT_ATOMS: atom_id res chain seq x y z
N MET A 1 27.37 17.86 -39.76
CA MET A 1 26.70 16.62 -40.15
C MET A 1 25.80 16.25 -38.99
N ASP A 2 24.58 16.77 -39.11
CA ASP A 2 23.53 16.69 -38.12
C ASP A 2 22.87 15.31 -38.19
N SER A 3 22.57 14.73 -37.05
CA SER A 3 21.63 13.64 -36.94
C SER A 3 20.68 13.86 -35.74
N GLU A 4 19.48 14.35 -36.07
CA GLU A 4 18.34 14.50 -35.17
C GLU A 4 17.87 13.15 -34.61
N PRO A 5 17.37 13.10 -33.36
CA PRO A 5 16.70 11.90 -32.83
C PRO A 5 15.23 11.86 -33.27
N LYS A 6 14.84 10.72 -33.83
CA LYS A 6 13.48 10.37 -34.26
C LYS A 6 12.48 10.49 -33.11
N LYS A 7 11.44 11.31 -33.31
CA LYS A 7 10.20 11.34 -32.52
C LYS A 7 9.47 10.00 -32.61
N MET A 8 9.29 9.33 -31.47
CA MET A 8 8.37 8.20 -31.34
C MET A 8 6.93 8.72 -31.28
N SER A 9 6.10 8.12 -32.14
CA SER A 9 4.67 8.34 -32.33
C SER A 9 3.90 8.00 -31.02
N LYS A 10 3.04 8.94 -30.59
CA LYS A 10 2.03 8.73 -29.56
C LYS A 10 0.86 7.99 -30.18
N ASP A 11 0.80 6.69 -30.05
CA ASP A 11 -0.39 5.93 -30.39
C ASP A 11 -1.46 6.14 -29.30
N ARG A 12 -2.62 6.57 -29.79
CA ARG A 12 -3.78 7.01 -29.01
C ARG A 12 -4.49 5.82 -28.38
N LEU A 13 -4.72 5.90 -27.08
CA LEU A 13 -5.74 5.10 -26.40
C LEU A 13 -7.13 5.41 -26.98
N PRO A 14 -8.02 4.42 -27.17
CA PRO A 14 -9.37 4.66 -27.66
C PRO A 14 -10.16 5.51 -26.65
N LYS A 15 -10.72 6.61 -27.14
CA LYS A 15 -11.66 7.44 -26.41
C LYS A 15 -12.93 6.65 -26.13
N LEU A 16 -13.31 6.52 -24.87
CA LEU A 16 -14.65 6.15 -24.45
C LEU A 16 -15.60 7.25 -24.92
N GLU A 17 -16.38 6.96 -25.96
CA GLU A 17 -17.53 7.78 -26.33
C GLU A 17 -18.62 7.64 -25.27
N LEU A 18 -18.94 8.75 -24.63
CA LEU A 18 -20.10 8.86 -23.77
C LEU A 18 -21.37 8.68 -24.64
N VAL A 19 -22.22 7.76 -24.24
CA VAL A 19 -23.59 7.66 -24.71
C VAL A 19 -24.35 8.92 -24.26
N LYS A 20 -24.51 9.88 -25.17
CA LYS A 20 -25.54 10.90 -25.12
C LYS A 20 -26.69 10.37 -25.98
N ASP A 21 -27.88 10.54 -25.47
CA ASP A 21 -29.20 10.44 -26.07
C ASP A 21 -30.10 9.38 -25.41
N LEU A 22 -30.70 9.84 -24.30
CA LEU A 22 -31.99 9.36 -23.82
C LEU A 22 -32.86 10.59 -23.51
N GLU A 23 -33.36 11.25 -24.56
CA GLU A 23 -34.53 12.13 -24.41
C GLU A 23 -35.64 11.66 -25.39
N THR A 24 -36.67 11.15 -24.77
CA THR A 24 -38.11 11.26 -25.07
C THR A 24 -38.61 11.00 -26.50
N ASN A 25 -39.27 9.88 -26.65
CA ASN A 25 -40.52 9.84 -27.48
C ASN A 25 -41.50 8.73 -26.99
N PRO A 26 -42.67 9.12 -26.39
CA PRO A 26 -43.64 8.15 -25.87
C PRO A 26 -44.72 7.87 -26.92
N ASP A 27 -44.42 7.38 -28.11
CA ASP A 27 -45.41 6.82 -29.02
C ASP A 27 -44.74 5.96 -30.10
N ARG A 28 -44.42 4.74 -29.75
CA ARG A 28 -44.28 3.66 -30.73
C ARG A 28 -45.03 2.42 -30.28
N SER A 29 -46.22 2.30 -30.84
CA SER A 29 -46.99 1.05 -30.88
C SER A 29 -46.07 -0.16 -31.09
N TYR A 30 -46.09 -1.09 -30.13
CA TYR A 30 -45.48 -2.42 -30.26
C TYR A 30 -46.19 -3.17 -31.39
N LYS A 31 -45.68 -3.02 -32.60
CA LYS A 31 -45.94 -4.02 -33.67
C LYS A 31 -45.06 -5.21 -33.36
N ASN A 32 -45.71 -6.29 -32.98
CA ASN A 32 -45.20 -7.65 -32.92
C ASN A 32 -44.45 -8.00 -34.21
N SER A 33 -43.15 -7.75 -34.26
CA SER A 33 -42.23 -8.41 -35.18
C SER A 33 -41.66 -9.60 -34.42
N GLN A 34 -42.33 -10.74 -34.44
CA GLN A 34 -41.72 -12.03 -34.20
C GLN A 34 -40.72 -12.30 -35.37
N SER A 35 -39.63 -11.55 -35.41
CA SER A 35 -38.44 -12.01 -36.09
C SER A 35 -37.84 -13.09 -35.18
N GLN A 36 -37.80 -14.30 -35.70
CA GLN A 36 -37.09 -15.46 -35.20
C GLN A 36 -35.66 -15.01 -34.82
N LEU A 37 -35.48 -14.57 -33.58
CA LEU A 37 -34.19 -14.66 -32.91
C LEU A 37 -33.95 -16.17 -32.77
N GLN A 38 -33.20 -16.74 -33.72
CA GLN A 38 -32.53 -18.00 -33.46
C GLN A 38 -31.73 -17.73 -32.16
N SER A 39 -32.17 -18.34 -31.08
CA SER A 39 -31.40 -18.47 -29.88
C SER A 39 -30.16 -19.27 -30.32
N GLU A 40 -29.06 -18.56 -30.70
CA GLU A 40 -27.77 -19.21 -30.69
C GLU A 40 -27.65 -19.80 -29.28
N ASP A 41 -27.54 -21.12 -29.22
CA ASP A 41 -27.32 -21.82 -27.97
C ASP A 41 -26.01 -21.25 -27.37
N ILE A 42 -26.18 -20.30 -26.44
CA ILE A 42 -25.07 -19.67 -25.76
C ILE A 42 -24.46 -20.76 -24.86
N ASP A 43 -23.27 -21.23 -25.24
CA ASP A 43 -22.49 -22.11 -24.35
C ASP A 43 -22.01 -21.33 -23.14
N LEU A 44 -22.68 -21.46 -22.03
CA LEU A 44 -22.34 -20.83 -20.77
C LEU A 44 -20.99 -21.33 -20.18
N ASN A 45 -20.35 -22.34 -20.78
CA ASN A 45 -19.01 -22.78 -20.42
C ASN A 45 -17.91 -22.03 -21.21
N ASP A 46 -18.28 -21.20 -22.19
CA ASP A 46 -17.31 -20.43 -22.95
C ASP A 46 -16.65 -19.37 -22.05
N SER A 47 -15.33 -19.47 -21.91
CA SER A 47 -14.51 -18.58 -21.07
C SER A 47 -14.63 -17.09 -21.46
N ARG A 48 -15.09 -16.78 -22.67
CA ARG A 48 -15.30 -15.41 -23.16
C ARG A 48 -16.40 -14.66 -22.41
N TYR A 49 -17.34 -15.39 -21.76
CA TYR A 49 -18.41 -14.81 -20.97
C TYR A 49 -18.03 -14.53 -19.51
N TYR A 50 -16.80 -14.88 -19.11
CA TYR A 50 -16.36 -14.75 -17.73
C TYR A 50 -15.23 -13.75 -17.59
N GLU A 51 -15.34 -12.90 -16.58
CA GLU A 51 -14.26 -12.05 -16.13
C GLU A 51 -13.57 -12.70 -14.90
N ASN A 52 -12.24 -12.62 -14.86
CA ASN A 52 -11.50 -13.11 -13.70
C ASN A 52 -11.90 -12.33 -12.44
N ARG A 53 -12.30 -13.05 -11.40
CA ARG A 53 -12.79 -12.44 -10.15
C ARG A 53 -11.74 -11.58 -9.46
N GLU A 54 -10.50 -12.00 -9.42
CA GLU A 54 -9.41 -11.29 -8.77
C GLU A 54 -9.04 -10.01 -9.55
N LEU A 55 -8.98 -10.10 -10.86
CA LEU A 55 -8.78 -8.93 -11.73
C LEU A 55 -9.94 -7.93 -11.63
N SER A 56 -11.16 -8.41 -11.62
CA SER A 56 -12.36 -7.58 -11.43
C SER A 56 -12.36 -6.88 -10.06
N HIS A 57 -12.00 -7.59 -9.00
CA HIS A 57 -11.85 -7.02 -7.66
C HIS A 57 -10.78 -5.93 -7.61
N PHE A 58 -9.64 -6.16 -8.25
CA PHE A 58 -8.59 -5.16 -8.34
C PHE A 58 -9.04 -3.92 -9.15
N LYS A 59 -9.73 -4.10 -10.26
CA LYS A 59 -10.34 -2.99 -11.03
C LYS A 59 -11.31 -2.16 -10.18
N PHE A 60 -12.07 -2.81 -9.29
CA PHE A 60 -12.91 -2.07 -8.34
C PHE A 60 -12.05 -1.19 -7.43
N ASN A 61 -10.94 -1.71 -6.91
CA ASN A 61 -10.05 -0.93 -6.05
C ASN A 61 -9.39 0.25 -6.80
N LEU A 62 -9.08 0.11 -8.08
CA LEU A 62 -8.63 1.23 -8.92
C LEU A 62 -9.67 2.35 -9.03
N ARG A 63 -10.98 2.00 -9.06
CA ARG A 63 -12.06 3.01 -9.01
C ARG A 63 -12.10 3.74 -7.67
N VAL A 64 -11.77 3.06 -6.56
CA VAL A 64 -11.61 3.70 -5.25
C VAL A 64 -10.46 4.70 -5.29
N LEU A 65 -9.30 4.32 -5.84
CA LEU A 65 -8.15 5.21 -5.99
C LEU A 65 -8.50 6.45 -6.84
N SER A 66 -9.31 6.28 -7.90
CA SER A 66 -9.70 7.39 -8.76
C SER A 66 -10.50 8.47 -8.02
N GLN A 67 -11.20 8.13 -6.92
CA GLN A 67 -11.93 9.12 -6.10
C GLN A 67 -10.98 10.06 -5.35
N ALA A 68 -9.75 9.61 -5.04
CA ALA A 68 -8.74 10.47 -4.44
C ALA A 68 -8.30 11.63 -5.36
N LYS A 69 -8.48 11.48 -6.69
CA LYS A 69 -8.20 12.51 -7.71
C LYS A 69 -9.39 13.42 -7.99
N ASN A 70 -10.57 13.05 -7.57
CA ASN A 70 -11.78 13.79 -7.90
C ASN A 70 -11.90 15.05 -7.04
N LEU A 71 -11.67 16.21 -7.65
CA LEU A 71 -11.72 17.53 -6.99
C LEU A 71 -13.12 17.94 -6.48
N ASN A 72 -14.18 17.23 -6.85
CA ASN A 72 -15.52 17.44 -6.30
C ASN A 72 -15.66 16.90 -4.87
N HIS A 73 -14.71 16.06 -4.41
CA HIS A 73 -14.66 15.64 -3.02
C HIS A 73 -13.87 16.62 -2.15
N PRO A 74 -14.29 16.84 -0.89
CA PRO A 74 -13.48 17.57 0.08
C PRO A 74 -12.09 16.95 0.26
N LEU A 75 -11.08 17.77 0.57
CA LEU A 75 -9.69 17.34 0.63
C LEU A 75 -9.46 16.14 1.54
N LEU A 76 -10.03 16.14 2.75
CA LEU A 76 -9.88 15.01 3.68
C LEU A 76 -10.61 13.74 3.21
N GLU A 77 -11.70 13.88 2.45
CA GLU A 77 -12.34 12.71 1.84
C GLU A 77 -11.49 12.14 0.69
N ARG A 78 -10.81 12.99 -0.09
CA ARG A 78 -9.84 12.53 -1.09
C ARG A 78 -8.71 11.73 -0.43
N LEU A 79 -8.15 12.24 0.68
CA LEU A 79 -7.17 11.51 1.48
C LEU A 79 -7.74 10.19 2.01
N ARG A 80 -8.99 10.20 2.47
CA ARG A 80 -9.67 8.99 2.96
C ARG A 80 -9.82 7.92 1.87
N PHE A 81 -10.18 8.29 0.64
CA PHE A 81 -10.24 7.34 -0.48
C PHE A 81 -8.88 6.71 -0.77
N LEU A 82 -7.80 7.50 -0.69
CA LEU A 82 -6.44 6.98 -0.86
C LEU A 82 -6.07 5.97 0.23
N LEU A 83 -6.47 6.20 1.48
CA LEU A 83 -6.26 5.27 2.59
C LEU A 83 -7.12 4.01 2.47
N ILE A 84 -8.38 4.13 2.00
CA ILE A 84 -9.26 2.99 1.71
C ILE A 84 -8.65 2.13 0.61
N PHE A 85 -8.11 2.72 -0.46
CA PHE A 85 -7.39 1.97 -1.50
C PHE A 85 -6.26 1.14 -0.90
N SER A 86 -5.43 1.73 -0.05
CA SER A 86 -4.31 1.04 0.61
C SER A 86 -4.80 -0.13 1.50
N SER A 87 -5.86 0.10 2.29
CA SER A 87 -6.44 -0.93 3.14
C SER A 87 -7.03 -2.09 2.35
N ASN A 88 -7.77 -1.78 1.26
CA ASN A 88 -8.33 -2.78 0.36
C ASN A 88 -7.24 -3.60 -0.34
N LEU A 89 -6.12 -2.95 -0.69
CA LEU A 89 -4.98 -3.63 -1.30
C LEU A 89 -4.33 -4.59 -0.32
N ASP A 90 -4.18 -4.21 0.95
CA ASP A 90 -3.70 -5.10 2.00
C ASP A 90 -4.57 -6.36 2.13
N GLU A 91 -5.89 -6.20 2.23
CA GLU A 91 -6.82 -7.32 2.34
C GLU A 91 -6.79 -8.21 1.07
N PHE A 92 -6.69 -7.58 -0.09
CA PHE A 92 -6.57 -8.29 -1.36
C PHE A 92 -5.35 -9.22 -1.38
N PHE A 93 -4.19 -8.74 -0.92
CA PHE A 93 -2.98 -9.56 -0.82
C PHE A 93 -3.09 -10.65 0.24
N GLU A 94 -3.64 -10.33 1.42
CA GLU A 94 -3.79 -11.28 2.51
C GLU A 94 -4.71 -12.46 2.17
N ILE A 95 -5.76 -12.23 1.41
CA ILE A 95 -6.82 -13.22 1.18
C ILE A 95 -6.74 -13.76 -0.25
N ARG A 96 -6.83 -12.88 -1.26
CA ARG A 96 -6.98 -13.31 -2.65
C ARG A 96 -5.68 -13.78 -3.26
N ILE A 97 -4.64 -12.97 -3.15
CA ILE A 97 -3.32 -13.31 -3.71
C ILE A 97 -2.71 -14.49 -2.98
N SER A 98 -2.85 -14.56 -1.66
CA SER A 98 -2.39 -15.72 -0.88
C SER A 98 -3.09 -17.01 -1.33
N GLY A 99 -4.39 -16.96 -1.64
CA GLY A 99 -5.14 -18.09 -2.18
C GLY A 99 -4.62 -18.57 -3.54
N LEU A 100 -4.30 -17.65 -4.46
CA LEU A 100 -3.69 -17.98 -5.75
C LEU A 100 -2.30 -18.60 -5.60
N LYS A 101 -1.45 -18.05 -4.70
CA LYS A 101 -0.13 -18.61 -4.41
C LYS A 101 -0.21 -20.04 -3.87
N LYS A 102 -1.15 -20.32 -2.95
CA LYS A 102 -1.39 -21.68 -2.45
C LYS A 102 -1.81 -22.66 -3.55
N GLN A 103 -2.62 -22.22 -4.51
CA GLN A 103 -2.99 -23.07 -5.65
C GLN A 103 -1.76 -23.46 -6.47
N LEU A 104 -0.80 -22.53 -6.69
CA LEU A 104 0.45 -22.83 -7.36
C LEU A 104 1.32 -23.79 -6.57
N GLU A 105 1.51 -23.55 -5.27
CA GLU A 105 2.32 -24.38 -4.38
C GLU A 105 1.80 -25.81 -4.26
N SER A 106 0.47 -25.98 -4.29
CA SER A 106 -0.18 -27.30 -4.22
C SER A 106 -0.15 -28.09 -5.54
N GLY A 107 0.40 -27.53 -6.62
CA GLY A 107 0.38 -28.13 -7.96
C GLY A 107 -1.01 -28.22 -8.61
N ARG A 108 -2.05 -27.70 -7.97
CA ARG A 108 -3.42 -27.67 -8.48
C ARG A 108 -3.65 -26.51 -9.44
N GLN A 109 -3.03 -26.59 -10.60
CA GLN A 109 -3.17 -25.57 -11.63
C GLN A 109 -4.38 -25.86 -12.51
N ARG A 110 -5.56 -25.40 -12.06
CA ARG A 110 -6.76 -25.40 -12.91
C ARG A 110 -7.06 -23.97 -13.37
N PRO A 111 -7.38 -23.79 -14.66
CA PRO A 111 -7.80 -22.47 -15.14
C PRO A 111 -9.10 -22.03 -14.45
N GLY A 112 -9.27 -20.74 -14.26
CA GLY A 112 -10.53 -20.15 -13.83
C GLY A 112 -11.61 -20.24 -14.93
N PRO A 113 -12.85 -19.83 -14.65
CA PRO A 113 -13.92 -19.77 -15.65
C PRO A 113 -13.55 -18.90 -16.87
N ASP A 114 -12.71 -17.89 -16.68
CA ASP A 114 -12.16 -17.02 -17.73
C ASP A 114 -10.99 -17.64 -18.52
N GLY A 115 -10.68 -18.91 -18.28
CA GLY A 115 -9.63 -19.67 -18.96
C GLY A 115 -8.21 -19.35 -18.50
N LYS A 116 -7.99 -18.40 -17.57
CA LYS A 116 -6.65 -18.03 -17.08
C LYS A 116 -6.19 -18.93 -15.95
N PHE A 117 -4.92 -19.32 -16.02
CA PHE A 117 -4.25 -20.01 -14.93
C PHE A 117 -3.84 -19.05 -13.80
N PRO A 118 -3.74 -19.53 -12.55
CA PRO A 118 -3.34 -18.71 -11.40
C PRO A 118 -2.05 -17.91 -11.62
N GLU A 119 -1.05 -18.49 -12.28
CA GLU A 119 0.22 -17.83 -12.60
C GLU A 119 0.03 -16.62 -13.52
N GLN A 120 -0.80 -16.76 -14.57
CA GLN A 120 -1.10 -15.66 -15.49
C GLN A 120 -1.81 -14.51 -14.76
N VAL A 121 -2.78 -14.86 -13.89
CA VAL A 121 -3.51 -13.88 -13.08
C VAL A 121 -2.56 -13.14 -12.14
N LEU A 122 -1.66 -13.85 -11.46
CA LEU A 122 -0.67 -13.25 -10.56
C LEU A 122 0.28 -12.30 -11.29
N LYS A 123 0.72 -12.66 -12.49
CA LYS A 123 1.58 -11.80 -13.32
C LYS A 123 0.87 -10.49 -13.68
N ILE A 124 -0.36 -10.56 -14.19
CA ILE A 124 -1.16 -9.39 -14.54
C ILE A 124 -1.38 -8.50 -13.32
N ILE A 125 -1.76 -9.09 -12.18
CA ILE A 125 -1.98 -8.34 -10.94
C ILE A 125 -0.70 -7.65 -10.49
N HIS A 126 0.45 -8.33 -10.56
CA HIS A 126 1.72 -7.75 -10.12
C HIS A 126 2.09 -6.49 -10.93
N GLU A 127 1.90 -6.53 -12.23
CA GLU A 127 2.13 -5.39 -13.12
C GLU A 127 1.18 -4.22 -12.79
N GLN A 128 -0.13 -4.50 -12.72
CA GLN A 128 -1.14 -3.49 -12.44
C GLN A 128 -1.04 -2.88 -11.04
N VAL A 129 -0.65 -3.67 -10.03
CA VAL A 129 -0.46 -3.18 -8.66
C VAL A 129 0.72 -2.23 -8.58
N ARG A 130 1.81 -2.50 -9.30
CA ARG A 130 2.98 -1.59 -9.34
C ARG A 130 2.57 -0.22 -9.88
N GLU A 131 1.90 -0.18 -11.02
CA GLU A 131 1.39 1.07 -11.61
C GLU A 131 0.44 1.81 -10.67
N ALA A 132 -0.44 1.06 -9.99
CA ALA A 132 -1.39 1.65 -9.05
C ALA A 132 -0.71 2.21 -7.78
N LEU A 133 0.35 1.58 -7.29
CA LEU A 133 1.15 2.09 -6.19
C LEU A 133 1.91 3.37 -6.57
N ASP A 134 2.52 3.39 -7.76
CA ASP A 134 3.20 4.57 -8.28
C ASP A 134 2.21 5.75 -8.37
N GLU A 135 1.02 5.51 -8.88
CA GLU A 135 -0.04 6.53 -8.95
C GLU A 135 -0.56 6.92 -7.56
N GLN A 136 -0.71 6.00 -6.63
CA GLN A 136 -1.10 6.29 -5.24
C GLN A 136 -0.10 7.25 -4.57
N TYR A 137 1.20 6.97 -4.69
CA TYR A 137 2.24 7.83 -4.11
C TYR A 137 2.35 9.17 -4.82
N ARG A 138 2.14 9.19 -6.14
CA ARG A 138 2.06 10.45 -6.88
C ARG A 138 0.93 11.34 -6.35
N ILE A 139 -0.28 10.79 -6.23
CA ILE A 139 -1.45 11.52 -5.69
C ILE A 139 -1.17 12.02 -4.27
N LEU A 140 -0.55 11.19 -3.42
CA LEU A 140 -0.22 11.59 -2.06
C LEU A 140 0.76 12.75 -2.04
N ASN A 141 1.89 12.62 -2.75
CA ASN A 141 3.02 13.54 -2.63
C ASN A 141 2.84 14.82 -3.46
N GLU A 142 2.23 14.72 -4.64
CA GLU A 142 2.14 15.84 -5.57
C GLU A 142 0.80 16.60 -5.47
N ASP A 143 -0.27 15.91 -5.06
CA ASP A 143 -1.60 16.53 -4.96
C ASP A 143 -2.01 16.76 -3.49
N LEU A 144 -2.12 15.69 -2.68
CA LEU A 144 -2.77 15.77 -1.36
C LEU A 144 -1.92 16.44 -0.29
N LEU A 145 -0.64 16.12 -0.16
CA LEU A 145 0.22 16.75 0.84
C LEU A 145 0.41 18.25 0.61
N PRO A 146 0.62 18.75 -0.64
CA PRO A 146 0.63 20.19 -0.92
C PRO A 146 -0.71 20.86 -0.66
N ASP A 147 -1.86 20.21 -0.97
CA ASP A 147 -3.18 20.73 -0.69
C ASP A 147 -3.41 20.87 0.83
N LEU A 148 -3.03 19.86 1.61
CA LEU A 148 -3.10 19.86 3.07
C LEU A 148 -2.24 20.98 3.68
N ALA A 149 -1.03 21.19 3.16
CA ALA A 149 -0.16 22.27 3.62
C ALA A 149 -0.77 23.66 3.39
N ARG A 150 -1.51 23.86 2.29
CA ARG A 150 -2.26 25.11 2.04
C ARG A 150 -3.41 25.34 3.04
N GLU A 151 -3.96 24.25 3.57
CA GLU A 151 -4.97 24.27 4.64
C GLU A 151 -4.33 24.24 6.05
N HIS A 152 -3.03 24.59 6.15
CA HIS A 152 -2.26 24.62 7.40
C HIS A 152 -2.18 23.27 8.15
N ILE A 153 -2.25 22.16 7.42
CA ILE A 153 -2.05 20.81 7.94
C ILE A 153 -0.71 20.27 7.41
N HIS A 154 0.28 20.13 8.30
CA HIS A 154 1.65 19.79 7.90
C HIS A 154 2.09 18.44 8.45
N PHE A 155 2.76 17.65 7.61
CA PHE A 155 3.42 16.40 7.99
C PHE A 155 4.94 16.62 7.93
N LEU A 156 5.52 16.88 9.09
CA LEU A 156 6.91 17.36 9.20
C LEU A 156 7.91 16.24 8.94
N GLN A 157 8.83 16.51 8.03
CA GLN A 157 9.99 15.65 7.77
C GLN A 157 11.11 15.94 8.76
N ARG A 158 11.99 14.97 9.04
CA ARG A 158 13.08 15.12 10.04
C ARG A 158 13.99 16.31 9.78
N HIS A 159 14.31 16.59 8.52
CA HIS A 159 15.16 17.71 8.15
C HIS A 159 14.52 19.10 8.38
N GLU A 160 13.21 19.15 8.61
CA GLU A 160 12.46 20.37 8.91
C GLU A 160 12.36 20.66 10.42
N TRP A 161 12.87 19.76 11.27
CA TRP A 161 12.72 19.89 12.70
C TRP A 161 13.59 21.03 13.26
N SER A 162 12.95 22.06 13.80
CA SER A 162 13.62 23.12 14.58
C SER A 162 14.25 22.55 15.84
N LYS A 163 15.17 23.29 16.46
CA LYS A 163 15.81 22.88 17.73
C LYS A 163 14.79 22.59 18.83
N ASN A 164 13.74 23.40 18.94
CA ASN A 164 12.66 23.19 19.93
C ASN A 164 11.90 21.90 19.65
N LEU A 165 11.59 21.64 18.38
CA LEU A 165 10.91 20.42 17.97
C LEU A 165 11.79 19.19 18.20
N GLN A 166 13.10 19.27 17.91
CA GLN A 166 14.05 18.20 18.20
C GLN A 166 14.12 17.90 19.71
N ALA A 167 14.15 18.92 20.55
CA ALA A 167 14.14 18.73 22.00
C ALA A 167 12.87 18.06 22.48
N TRP A 168 11.72 18.47 21.95
CA TRP A 168 10.44 17.87 22.29
C TRP A 168 10.32 16.40 21.78
N THR A 169 10.72 16.13 20.54
CA THR A 169 10.70 14.77 19.98
C THR A 169 11.64 13.84 20.73
N LYS A 170 12.77 14.39 21.24
CA LYS A 170 13.70 13.64 22.10
C LYS A 170 13.07 13.26 23.42
N SER A 171 12.40 14.22 24.11
CA SER A 171 11.65 13.91 25.34
C SER A 171 10.56 12.87 25.07
N TYR A 172 9.75 13.08 24.02
CA TYR A 172 8.71 12.11 23.62
C TYR A 172 9.29 10.71 23.37
N PHE A 173 10.44 10.64 22.68
CA PHE A 173 11.11 9.35 22.46
C PHE A 173 11.51 8.69 23.79
N THR A 174 12.14 9.46 24.69
CA THR A 174 12.67 8.92 25.95
C THR A 174 11.55 8.48 26.89
N ASP A 175 10.46 9.26 26.97
CA ASP A 175 9.39 9.06 27.96
C ASP A 175 8.32 8.06 27.46
N GLU A 176 8.01 8.06 26.15
CA GLU A 176 6.90 7.30 25.61
C GLU A 176 7.32 6.13 24.69
N VAL A 177 8.41 6.30 23.91
CA VAL A 177 8.78 5.33 22.88
C VAL A 177 9.78 4.31 23.39
N LEU A 178 10.85 4.76 24.01
CA LEU A 178 11.94 3.92 24.50
C LEU A 178 11.47 2.84 25.50
N PRO A 179 10.58 3.13 26.46
CA PRO A 179 10.14 2.12 27.44
C PRO A 179 9.31 0.99 26.86
N VAL A 180 8.69 1.18 25.70
CA VAL A 180 7.72 0.21 25.11
C VAL A 180 8.26 -0.54 23.91
N ILE A 181 9.51 -0.26 23.49
CA ILE A 181 10.17 -0.95 22.39
C ILE A 181 11.19 -1.96 22.94
N SER A 182 11.11 -3.19 22.42
CA SER A 182 12.11 -4.22 22.65
C SER A 182 12.77 -4.62 21.34
N PRO A 183 14.00 -4.18 21.08
CA PRO A 183 14.76 -4.60 19.89
C PRO A 183 15.03 -6.11 19.88
N LEU A 184 15.05 -6.70 18.70
CA LEU A 184 15.33 -8.12 18.47
C LEU A 184 16.63 -8.25 17.66
N GLY A 185 17.68 -8.78 18.27
CA GLY A 185 18.90 -9.16 17.53
C GLY A 185 18.60 -10.32 16.57
N LEU A 186 19.11 -10.25 15.36
CA LEU A 186 19.03 -11.35 14.41
C LEU A 186 20.32 -12.17 14.46
N ASP A 187 20.18 -13.44 14.80
CA ASP A 187 21.25 -14.42 14.79
C ASP A 187 21.03 -15.39 13.62
N PRO A 188 22.02 -15.58 12.73
CA PRO A 188 21.90 -16.54 11.63
C PRO A 188 21.63 -17.99 12.07
N ALA A 189 21.97 -18.33 13.33
CA ALA A 189 21.69 -19.64 13.90
C ALA A 189 20.24 -19.87 14.31
N HIS A 190 19.43 -18.80 14.33
CA HIS A 190 18.02 -18.85 14.71
C HIS A 190 17.11 -18.48 13.53
N PRO A 191 15.90 -19.06 13.45
CA PRO A 191 14.91 -18.65 12.45
C PRO A 191 14.55 -17.16 12.57
N PHE A 192 14.21 -16.54 11.45
CA PHE A 192 13.73 -15.16 11.43
C PHE A 192 12.51 -14.99 12.35
N PRO A 193 12.48 -13.95 13.22
CA PRO A 193 11.42 -13.78 14.21
C PRO A 193 10.04 -13.61 13.55
N ARG A 194 9.03 -14.16 14.19
CA ARG A 194 7.65 -14.08 13.69
C ARG A 194 7.07 -12.70 13.99
N LEU A 195 7.26 -11.77 13.08
CA LEU A 195 6.72 -10.43 13.18
C LEU A 195 5.19 -10.41 13.03
N VAL A 196 4.55 -9.45 13.63
CA VAL A 196 3.09 -9.29 13.56
C VAL A 196 2.68 -8.82 12.17
N ASN A 197 1.62 -9.40 11.62
CA ASN A 197 1.10 -9.04 10.30
C ASN A 197 0.75 -7.55 10.23
N LYS A 198 1.12 -6.89 9.13
CA LYS A 198 0.93 -5.44 8.86
C LYS A 198 1.57 -4.51 9.90
N SER A 199 2.43 -5.02 10.79
CA SER A 199 3.17 -4.14 11.70
C SER A 199 4.30 -3.41 10.99
N LEU A 200 4.53 -2.18 11.39
CA LEU A 200 5.71 -1.43 11.02
C LEU A 200 6.90 -1.91 11.82
N ASN A 201 8.00 -2.16 11.15
CA ASN A 201 9.26 -2.60 11.73
C ASN A 201 10.42 -1.86 11.08
N PHE A 202 11.54 -1.82 11.76
CA PHE A 202 12.81 -1.34 11.22
C PHE A 202 13.80 -2.48 11.23
N ILE A 203 14.54 -2.64 10.14
CA ILE A 203 15.72 -3.50 10.09
C ILE A 203 16.95 -2.61 10.14
N LEU A 204 17.88 -2.96 11.01
CA LEU A 204 19.10 -2.18 11.24
C LEU A 204 20.32 -3.02 10.92
N THR A 205 21.31 -2.37 10.32
CA THR A 205 22.68 -2.87 10.24
C THR A 205 23.49 -2.24 11.35
N LEU A 206 24.07 -3.07 12.20
CA LEU A 206 24.84 -2.66 13.39
C LEU A 206 26.31 -3.05 13.23
N GLU A 207 27.19 -2.21 13.76
CA GLU A 207 28.62 -2.47 13.86
C GLU A 207 29.08 -2.25 15.29
N GLY A 208 29.93 -3.15 15.78
CA GLY A 208 30.45 -3.12 17.15
C GLY A 208 29.98 -4.32 17.97
N LYS A 209 30.17 -4.22 19.29
CA LYS A 209 29.78 -5.28 20.24
C LYS A 209 28.66 -4.77 21.14
N ASP A 210 27.67 -5.66 21.34
CA ASP A 210 26.61 -5.40 22.31
C ASP A 210 27.15 -5.38 23.75
N ALA A 211 26.30 -5.04 24.71
CA ALA A 211 26.65 -5.01 26.14
C ALA A 211 27.16 -6.36 26.67
N PHE A 212 26.95 -7.44 25.97
CA PHE A 212 27.42 -8.80 26.30
C PHE A 212 28.67 -9.22 25.49
N GLY A 213 29.24 -8.31 24.70
CA GLY A 213 30.45 -8.54 23.90
C GLY A 213 30.21 -9.34 22.61
N ARG A 214 28.94 -9.54 22.20
CA ARG A 214 28.58 -10.26 20.97
C ARG A 214 28.59 -9.30 19.79
N GLU A 215 29.15 -9.74 18.67
CA GLU A 215 29.02 -9.03 17.40
C GLU A 215 27.64 -9.37 16.80
N SER A 216 26.76 -8.37 16.72
CA SER A 216 25.46 -8.50 16.05
C SER A 216 25.45 -7.61 14.82
N GLY A 217 25.31 -8.21 13.63
CA GLY A 217 25.27 -7.46 12.37
C GLY A 217 23.90 -6.91 12.01
N LEU A 218 22.82 -7.51 12.52
CA LEU A 218 21.45 -7.15 12.17
C LEU A 218 20.55 -7.14 13.40
N ALA A 219 19.62 -6.20 13.44
CA ALA A 219 18.55 -6.16 14.44
C ALA A 219 17.22 -5.71 13.83
N ILE A 220 16.13 -6.06 14.50
CA ILE A 220 14.78 -5.58 14.18
C ILE A 220 14.27 -4.77 15.36
N VAL A 221 13.71 -3.60 15.05
CA VAL A 221 12.98 -2.76 16.00
C VAL A 221 11.51 -2.72 15.56
N PRO A 222 10.62 -3.45 16.25
CA PRO A 222 9.19 -3.39 15.98
C PRO A 222 8.60 -2.09 16.53
N ALA A 223 7.89 -1.33 15.70
CA ALA A 223 7.19 -0.14 16.16
C ALA A 223 5.98 -0.55 17.04
N PRO A 224 5.82 0.04 18.23
CA PRO A 224 4.80 -0.35 19.18
C PRO A 224 3.40 -0.04 18.64
N ARG A 225 2.45 -0.95 18.87
CA ARG A 225 1.04 -0.74 18.50
C ARG A 225 0.27 0.13 19.50
N ALA A 226 0.77 0.23 20.70
CA ALA A 226 0.15 1.04 21.75
C ALA A 226 0.25 2.54 21.50
N LEU A 227 1.28 2.98 20.75
CA LEU A 227 1.46 4.38 20.40
C LEU A 227 0.80 4.75 19.07
N PRO A 228 0.28 5.98 18.95
CA PRO A 228 -0.30 6.47 17.71
C PRO A 228 0.78 6.54 16.61
N ARG A 229 0.40 6.23 15.36
CA ARG A 229 1.31 6.33 14.20
C ARG A 229 1.57 7.75 13.79
N LEU A 230 0.62 8.63 14.04
CA LEU A 230 0.66 10.05 13.73
C LEU A 230 0.53 10.81 15.05
N ILE A 231 1.52 11.63 15.34
CA ILE A 231 1.66 12.37 16.59
C ILE A 231 1.46 13.84 16.30
N LYS A 232 0.48 14.46 16.94
CA LYS A 232 0.23 15.90 16.82
C LYS A 232 1.26 16.65 17.66
N VAL A 233 1.94 17.60 17.04
CA VAL A 233 2.88 18.49 17.74
C VAL A 233 2.08 19.48 18.58
N PRO A 234 2.43 19.68 19.87
CA PRO A 234 1.77 20.65 20.73
C PRO A 234 1.92 22.10 20.22
N ARG A 235 0.91 22.92 20.44
CA ARG A 235 0.89 24.31 19.96
C ARG A 235 1.91 25.24 20.67
N ASP A 236 2.36 24.88 21.85
CA ASP A 236 3.46 25.57 22.54
C ASP A 236 4.83 25.35 21.87
N ILE A 237 4.99 24.25 21.15
CA ILE A 237 6.17 23.95 20.35
C ILE A 237 6.07 24.55 18.94
N MET A 238 4.89 24.44 18.30
CA MET A 238 4.58 25.01 16.98
C MET A 238 3.21 25.68 17.01
N PRO A 239 3.16 27.00 17.16
CA PRO A 239 1.88 27.74 17.34
C PRO A 239 0.98 27.77 16.11
N GLU A 240 1.57 27.72 14.92
CA GLU A 240 0.85 27.87 13.65
C GLU A 240 0.46 26.53 13.04
N GLY A 241 -0.79 26.43 12.62
CA GLY A 241 -1.32 25.26 11.92
C GLY A 241 -1.50 24.01 12.79
N ASP A 242 -1.85 22.93 12.13
CA ASP A 242 -1.90 21.58 12.68
C ASP A 242 -0.72 20.78 12.18
N ASN A 243 0.29 20.62 13.03
CA ASN A 243 1.56 19.98 12.70
C ASN A 243 1.58 18.55 13.22
N PHE A 244 2.02 17.62 12.38
CA PHE A 244 2.07 16.20 12.70
C PHE A 244 3.45 15.62 12.37
N ILE A 245 3.87 14.63 13.18
CA ILE A 245 5.07 13.84 12.98
C ILE A 245 4.70 12.36 12.98
N PHE A 246 5.27 11.59 12.08
CA PHE A 246 5.12 10.14 12.12
C PHE A 246 5.98 9.54 13.23
N LEU A 247 5.41 8.60 13.99
CA LEU A 247 6.15 7.81 14.98
C LEU A 247 7.40 7.17 14.36
N SER A 248 7.31 6.75 13.11
CA SER A 248 8.45 6.20 12.37
C SER A 248 9.62 7.18 12.23
N SER A 249 9.33 8.47 12.08
CA SER A 249 10.37 9.51 12.00
C SER A 249 11.09 9.69 13.35
N ILE A 250 10.35 9.63 14.45
CA ILE A 250 10.92 9.71 15.80
C ILE A 250 11.77 8.47 16.09
N ILE A 251 11.27 7.27 15.82
CA ILE A 251 12.05 6.04 16.03
C ILE A 251 13.33 6.07 15.18
N HIS A 252 13.25 6.46 13.92
CA HIS A 252 14.41 6.50 13.03
C HIS A 252 15.47 7.52 13.48
N GLU A 253 15.06 8.66 14.04
CA GLU A 253 15.97 9.70 14.49
C GLU A 253 16.79 9.25 15.70
N TYR A 254 16.17 8.53 16.63
CA TYR A 254 16.81 8.15 17.90
C TYR A 254 17.10 6.65 18.01
N VAL A 255 17.13 5.93 16.87
CA VAL A 255 17.24 4.47 16.84
C VAL A 255 18.54 3.95 17.47
N GLU A 256 19.63 4.74 17.45
CA GLU A 256 20.92 4.37 18.07
C GLU A 256 20.81 4.16 19.57
N GLU A 257 19.86 4.81 20.23
CA GLU A 257 19.70 4.70 21.69
C GLU A 257 19.19 3.34 22.16
N PHE A 258 18.65 2.54 21.24
CA PHE A 258 18.31 1.16 21.54
C PHE A 258 19.54 0.23 21.61
N PHE A 259 20.71 0.68 21.14
CA PHE A 259 21.91 -0.16 20.96
C PHE A 259 23.16 0.50 21.57
N PRO A 260 23.19 0.65 22.90
CA PRO A 260 24.36 1.24 23.58
C PRO A 260 25.66 0.49 23.25
N GLY A 261 26.68 1.22 22.81
CA GLY A 261 27.99 0.65 22.45
C GLY A 261 28.11 0.14 21.02
N MET A 262 27.04 0.23 20.22
CA MET A 262 27.03 -0.13 18.81
C MET A 262 26.76 1.10 17.93
N THR A 263 27.20 1.04 16.69
CA THR A 263 26.94 2.08 15.68
C THR A 263 25.90 1.57 14.67
N VAL A 264 24.87 2.35 14.39
CA VAL A 264 23.87 2.05 13.35
C VAL A 264 24.41 2.50 12.00
N LYS A 265 24.68 1.55 11.10
CA LYS A 265 25.14 1.82 9.72
C LYS A 265 24.00 1.96 8.73
N GLY A 266 22.86 1.38 9.02
CA GLY A 266 21.66 1.47 8.19
C GLY A 266 20.41 1.21 9.01
N CYS A 267 19.35 1.95 8.66
CA CYS A 267 18.03 1.79 9.27
C CYS A 267 16.97 1.92 8.19
N HIS A 268 16.24 0.81 7.94
CA HIS A 268 15.22 0.74 6.90
C HIS A 268 13.90 0.27 7.48
N GLN A 269 12.84 1.00 7.20
CA GLN A 269 11.50 0.59 7.60
C GLN A 269 10.92 -0.43 6.64
N PHE A 270 10.19 -1.40 7.17
CA PHE A 270 9.49 -2.40 6.38
C PHE A 270 8.21 -2.88 7.06
N ARG A 271 7.35 -3.50 6.28
CA ARG A 271 6.10 -4.10 6.73
C ARG A 271 5.97 -5.49 6.13
N VAL A 272 5.52 -6.46 6.92
CA VAL A 272 5.25 -7.81 6.46
C VAL A 272 3.75 -8.00 6.29
N THR A 273 3.33 -8.41 5.09
CA THR A 273 1.96 -8.87 4.83
C THR A 273 1.97 -10.40 4.74
N ARG A 274 1.16 -11.04 5.55
CA ARG A 274 1.02 -12.49 5.63
C ARG A 274 -0.40 -12.91 5.32
N ASN A 275 -0.55 -14.19 4.95
CA ASN A 275 -1.85 -14.82 4.84
C ASN A 275 -2.61 -14.74 6.18
N SER A 276 -3.88 -14.32 6.13
CA SER A 276 -4.77 -14.26 7.30
C SER A 276 -5.27 -15.63 7.76
N ASN A 277 -5.24 -16.64 6.89
CA ASN A 277 -5.67 -17.98 7.25
C ASN A 277 -4.61 -18.65 8.13
N LEU A 278 -4.99 -18.94 9.38
CA LEU A 278 -4.23 -19.80 10.27
C LEU A 278 -4.17 -21.21 9.64
N GLU A 279 -3.05 -21.54 9.03
CA GLU A 279 -2.73 -22.94 8.77
C GLU A 279 -2.22 -23.53 10.08
N MET A 280 -2.99 -24.46 10.65
CA MET A 280 -2.40 -25.46 11.49
C MET A 280 -1.51 -26.32 10.58
N SER A 281 -0.23 -25.95 10.45
CA SER A 281 0.77 -26.87 9.95
C SER A 281 0.70 -28.09 10.84
N LYS A 282 0.30 -29.25 10.28
CA LYS A 282 0.54 -30.53 10.91
C LYS A 282 2.04 -30.59 11.11
N VAL A 283 2.49 -30.39 12.33
CA VAL A 283 3.82 -30.79 12.78
C VAL A 283 3.75 -32.31 12.79
N GLU A 284 4.35 -32.95 11.79
CA GLU A 284 4.73 -34.37 11.86
C GLU A 284 5.98 -34.49 12.73
#